data_5c5163a565a1ce1d51433e8f00fede46
#
_entry.id   5c5163a565a1ce1d51433e8f00fede46
#
_cell.length_a   1.000
_cell.length_b   1.000
_cell.length_c   1.000
_cell.angle_alpha   90.00
_cell.angle_beta   90.00
_cell.angle_gamma   90.00
#
_symmetry.space_group_name_H-M   'P 1'
#
loop_
_entity.id
_entity.type
_entity.pdbx_description
1 polymer ?
#
loop_
_entity_poly.entity_id
_entity_poly.type
_entity_poly.pdbx_seq_one_letter_code
_entity_poly.pdbx_strand_id
1 'polypeptide(L)'
;MLLGVTTTTADAEGEVLARCPVDVSDSDIEQALVKLRGDIEQVPPMYSALKHHGKALYEYARAGIEIPREPRHVRIHRFECLSRDGDSLMVRVECSKGTYVRTLASDLGAMLGCGAHLTALRRTRIGPFVIDGAVLLADIEAMPPEDRDSLLAPVDSLLVHLPRLDLDANQTRSFTH
;
A
#
# COMPACT_ATOMS: atom_id res chain seq x y z
N MET A 1 3.88 -12.52 0.10
CA MET A 1 3.74 -12.67 1.56
C MET A 1 4.28 -14.03 1.95
N LEU A 2 4.91 -14.15 3.11
CA LEU A 2 5.38 -15.44 3.64
C LEU A 2 4.62 -15.74 4.93
N LEU A 3 3.95 -16.88 4.98
CA LEU A 3 3.30 -17.41 6.18
C LEU A 3 4.34 -18.02 7.13
N GLY A 4 3.98 -18.18 8.39
CA GLY A 4 4.79 -18.86 9.40
C GLY A 4 5.94 -18.03 9.97
N VAL A 5 6.12 -16.79 9.55
CA VAL A 5 7.20 -15.92 10.03
C VAL A 5 6.66 -14.51 10.31
N THR A 6 6.93 -14.00 11.50
CA THR A 6 6.65 -12.59 11.85
C THR A 6 7.94 -11.81 12.00
N THR A 7 7.91 -10.52 11.66
CA THR A 7 9.06 -9.62 11.75
C THR A 7 8.70 -8.31 12.44
N THR A 8 9.69 -7.59 12.94
CA THR A 8 9.52 -6.31 13.66
C THR A 8 8.83 -5.23 12.82
N THR A 9 9.02 -5.25 11.50
CA THR A 9 8.49 -4.26 10.56
C THR A 9 7.27 -4.76 9.77
N ALA A 10 6.89 -6.03 9.98
CA ALA A 10 5.91 -6.77 9.17
C ALA A 10 6.29 -6.91 7.69
N ASP A 11 7.58 -6.74 7.35
CA ASP A 11 8.16 -6.98 6.04
C ASP A 11 9.54 -7.66 6.16
N ALA A 12 10.17 -7.95 5.03
CA ALA A 12 11.44 -8.68 4.97
C ALA A 12 12.65 -7.88 5.49
N GLU A 13 12.52 -6.58 5.74
CA GLU A 13 13.59 -5.73 6.27
C GLU A 13 13.70 -5.82 7.81
N GLY A 14 12.64 -6.32 8.46
CA GLY A 14 12.58 -6.46 9.92
C GLY A 14 13.28 -7.71 10.42
N GLU A 15 13.73 -7.65 11.68
CA GLU A 15 14.23 -8.83 12.41
C GLU A 15 13.11 -9.84 12.63
N VAL A 16 13.42 -11.12 12.52
CA VAL A 16 12.46 -12.20 12.76
C VAL A 16 12.12 -12.25 14.26
N LEU A 17 10.84 -12.11 14.56
CA LEU A 17 10.30 -12.20 15.92
C LEU A 17 9.92 -13.63 16.29
N ALA A 18 9.25 -14.34 15.39
CA ALA A 18 8.80 -15.71 15.60
C ALA A 18 8.72 -16.50 14.30
N ARG A 19 8.83 -17.83 14.45
CA ARG A 19 8.58 -18.81 13.40
C ARG A 19 7.57 -19.83 13.92
N CYS A 20 6.52 -20.09 13.16
CA CYS A 20 5.48 -21.04 13.48
C CYS A 20 5.27 -22.01 12.31
N PRO A 21 4.94 -23.26 12.55
CA PRO A 21 4.51 -24.18 11.50
C PRO A 21 3.29 -23.62 10.75
N VAL A 22 3.22 -23.89 9.45
CA VAL A 22 2.10 -23.50 8.61
C VAL A 22 1.29 -24.76 8.28
N ASP A 23 0.18 -24.91 8.98
CA ASP A 23 -0.78 -26.01 8.75
C ASP A 23 -2.14 -25.38 8.39
N VAL A 24 -2.20 -24.80 7.20
CA VAL A 24 -3.38 -24.09 6.69
C VAL A 24 -3.67 -24.55 5.26
N SER A 25 -4.95 -24.79 4.98
CA SER A 25 -5.42 -25.12 3.64
C SER A 25 -5.63 -23.86 2.78
N ASP A 26 -5.75 -24.04 1.46
CA ASP A 26 -6.12 -22.94 0.56
C ASP A 26 -7.52 -22.39 0.88
N SER A 27 -8.41 -23.23 1.39
CA SER A 27 -9.73 -22.82 1.86
C SER A 27 -9.64 -21.88 3.07
N ASP A 28 -8.75 -22.17 4.04
CA ASP A 28 -8.55 -21.32 5.21
C ASP A 28 -8.00 -19.95 4.79
N ILE A 29 -7.05 -19.95 3.87
CA ILE A 29 -6.48 -18.71 3.30
C ILE A 29 -7.60 -17.89 2.65
N GLU A 30 -8.41 -18.48 1.77
CA GLU A 30 -9.48 -17.74 1.09
C GLU A 30 -10.52 -17.20 2.08
N GLN A 31 -10.90 -17.98 3.09
CA GLN A 31 -11.82 -17.53 4.15
C GLN A 31 -11.25 -16.32 4.92
N ALA A 32 -9.95 -16.33 5.22
CA ALA A 32 -9.28 -15.22 5.88
C ALA A 32 -9.21 -13.98 4.97
N LEU A 33 -8.88 -14.15 3.69
CA LEU A 33 -8.87 -13.08 2.70
C LEU A 33 -10.24 -12.42 2.54
N VAL A 34 -11.34 -13.22 2.52
CA VAL A 34 -12.72 -12.69 2.45
C VAL A 34 -13.03 -11.77 3.61
N LYS A 35 -12.61 -12.12 4.84
CA LYS A 35 -12.84 -11.31 6.04
C LYS A 35 -12.04 -9.99 6.05
N LEU A 36 -10.97 -9.92 5.28
CA LEU A 36 -10.14 -8.73 5.12
C LEU A 36 -10.56 -7.86 3.93
N ARG A 37 -11.65 -8.20 3.21
CA ARG A 37 -12.24 -7.39 2.14
C ARG A 37 -13.32 -6.45 2.68
N GLY A 38 -13.60 -5.39 1.95
CA GLY A 38 -14.60 -4.38 2.32
C GLY A 38 -14.02 -3.30 3.23
N ASP A 39 -14.88 -2.75 4.07
CA ASP A 39 -14.49 -1.71 5.03
C ASP A 39 -13.95 -2.38 6.29
N ILE A 40 -12.69 -2.10 6.61
CA ILE A 40 -11.99 -2.64 7.78
C ILE A 40 -11.34 -1.53 8.58
N GLU A 41 -11.07 -1.81 9.85
CA GLU A 41 -10.21 -0.99 10.68
C GLU A 41 -8.80 -1.56 10.70
N GLN A 42 -7.81 -0.70 10.52
CA GLN A 42 -6.41 -1.07 10.51
C GLN A 42 -5.62 -0.18 11.45
N VAL A 43 -4.88 -0.77 12.39
CA VAL A 43 -3.93 -0.03 13.22
C VAL A 43 -2.66 0.20 12.38
N PRO A 44 -2.27 1.47 12.13
CA PRO A 44 -1.06 1.76 11.38
C PRO A 44 0.19 1.17 12.05
N PRO A 45 1.18 0.66 11.29
CA PRO A 45 2.39 0.12 11.90
C PRO A 45 3.25 1.23 12.50
N MET A 46 4.03 0.89 13.54
CA MET A 46 5.01 1.80 14.14
C MET A 46 6.05 2.29 13.12
N TYR A 47 6.47 1.40 12.22
CA TYR A 47 7.37 1.74 11.12
C TYR A 47 6.60 2.43 9.98
N SER A 48 6.09 3.64 10.25
CA SER A 48 5.37 4.46 9.27
C SER A 48 5.80 5.93 9.34
N ALA A 49 5.51 6.68 8.28
CA ALA A 49 5.76 8.13 8.21
C ALA A 49 4.65 8.97 8.87
N LEU A 50 3.67 8.36 9.53
CA LEU A 50 2.68 9.09 10.30
C LEU A 50 3.36 9.87 11.41
N LYS A 51 2.89 11.10 11.65
CA LYS A 51 3.48 11.99 12.65
C LYS A 51 2.72 11.92 13.97
N HIS A 52 3.48 11.86 15.06
CA HIS A 52 3.01 12.06 16.43
C HIS A 52 3.85 13.19 17.04
N HIS A 53 3.21 14.27 17.49
CA HIS A 53 3.89 15.49 17.96
C HIS A 53 4.99 16.00 17.01
N GLY A 54 4.72 16.01 15.70
CA GLY A 54 5.62 16.50 14.67
C GLY A 54 6.74 15.54 14.24
N LYS A 55 6.97 14.43 14.97
CA LYS A 55 7.99 13.41 14.70
C LYS A 55 7.36 12.16 14.09
N ALA A 56 8.01 11.53 13.12
CA ALA A 56 7.48 10.33 12.46
C ALA A 56 7.49 9.11 13.39
N LEU A 57 6.49 8.22 13.28
CA LEU A 57 6.38 7.03 14.13
C LEU A 57 7.60 6.11 14.00
N TYR A 58 8.18 5.97 12.80
CA TYR A 58 9.36 5.13 12.62
C TYR A 58 10.58 5.62 13.43
N GLU A 59 10.65 6.91 13.77
CA GLU A 59 11.73 7.45 14.61
C GLU A 59 11.57 7.03 16.08
N TYR A 60 10.31 6.98 16.56
CA TYR A 60 10.00 6.42 17.87
C TYR A 60 10.28 4.91 17.91
N ALA A 61 9.87 4.17 16.85
CA ALA A 61 10.11 2.74 16.73
C ALA A 61 11.61 2.41 16.81
N ARG A 62 12.47 3.15 16.11
CA ARG A 62 13.94 3.01 16.17
C ARG A 62 14.53 3.33 17.54
N ALA A 63 13.87 4.17 18.32
CA ALA A 63 14.25 4.48 19.68
C ALA A 63 13.69 3.48 20.71
N GLY A 64 12.97 2.42 20.28
CA GLY A 64 12.33 1.45 21.14
C GLY A 64 11.10 2.00 21.89
N ILE A 65 10.55 3.13 21.45
CA ILE A 65 9.41 3.80 22.09
C ILE A 65 8.14 3.42 21.30
N GLU A 66 7.21 2.77 21.97
CA GLU A 66 5.90 2.49 21.39
C GLU A 66 4.93 3.65 21.64
N ILE A 67 4.25 4.09 20.55
CA ILE A 67 3.24 5.13 20.60
C ILE A 67 1.87 4.49 20.36
N PRO A 68 0.86 4.77 21.19
CA PRO A 68 -0.52 4.38 20.92
C PRO A 68 -0.98 4.92 19.56
N ARG A 69 -1.65 4.07 18.77
CA ARG A 69 -2.12 4.40 17.43
C ARG A 69 -3.58 4.09 17.31
N GLU A 70 -4.35 5.07 16.90
CA GLU A 70 -5.76 4.90 16.66
C GLU A 70 -6.00 4.08 15.39
N PRO A 71 -6.95 3.13 15.40
CA PRO A 71 -7.40 2.44 14.19
C PRO A 71 -7.87 3.44 13.13
N ARG A 72 -7.69 3.11 11.88
CA ARG A 72 -8.13 3.91 10.74
C ARG A 72 -9.00 3.08 9.83
N HIS A 73 -10.10 3.65 9.40
CA HIS A 73 -10.95 3.04 8.39
C HIS A 73 -10.24 3.03 7.04
N VAL A 74 -10.12 1.86 6.45
CA VAL A 74 -9.62 1.63 5.10
C VAL A 74 -10.56 0.69 4.37
N ARG A 75 -10.58 0.77 3.05
CA ARG A 75 -11.40 -0.11 2.22
C ARG A 75 -10.52 -0.98 1.34
N ILE A 76 -10.74 -2.28 1.41
CA ILE A 76 -10.08 -3.28 0.59
C ILE A 76 -11.06 -3.72 -0.49
N HIS A 77 -10.85 -3.19 -1.70
CA HIS A 77 -11.73 -3.49 -2.85
C HIS A 77 -11.50 -4.90 -3.37
N ARG A 78 -10.23 -5.38 -3.31
CA ARG A 78 -9.80 -6.70 -3.76
C ARG A 78 -8.65 -7.20 -2.90
N PHE A 79 -8.71 -8.45 -2.51
CA PHE A 79 -7.61 -9.15 -1.87
C PHE A 79 -7.70 -10.62 -2.28
N GLU A 80 -6.81 -11.06 -3.15
CA GLU A 80 -6.85 -12.36 -3.82
C GLU A 80 -5.50 -13.04 -3.71
N CYS A 81 -5.50 -14.35 -3.47
CA CYS A 81 -4.33 -15.19 -3.67
C CYS A 81 -4.24 -15.57 -5.15
N LEU A 82 -3.15 -15.15 -5.81
CA LEU A 82 -2.91 -15.47 -7.23
C LEU A 82 -2.21 -16.82 -7.39
N SER A 83 -1.31 -17.12 -6.47
CA SER A 83 -0.63 -18.42 -6.40
C SER A 83 -0.07 -18.66 -5.01
N ARG A 84 0.11 -19.94 -4.68
CA ARG A 84 0.77 -20.43 -3.48
C ARG A 84 1.92 -21.35 -3.88
N ASP A 85 3.08 -21.13 -3.24
CA ASP A 85 4.24 -22.00 -3.34
C ASP A 85 4.75 -22.28 -1.93
N GLY A 86 4.43 -23.47 -1.40
CA GLY A 86 4.64 -23.79 0.02
C GLY A 86 3.96 -22.78 0.94
N ASP A 87 4.76 -22.07 1.73
CA ASP A 87 4.29 -21.04 2.66
C ASP A 87 4.26 -19.64 2.03
N SER A 88 4.68 -19.50 0.79
CA SER A 88 4.74 -18.24 0.06
C SER A 88 3.46 -17.99 -0.72
N LEU A 89 2.84 -16.82 -0.51
CA LEU A 89 1.64 -16.37 -1.22
C LEU A 89 1.96 -15.19 -2.14
N MET A 90 1.62 -15.32 -3.41
CA MET A 90 1.50 -14.18 -4.32
C MET A 90 0.07 -13.66 -4.23
N VAL A 91 -0.09 -12.41 -3.82
CA VAL A 91 -1.42 -11.81 -3.64
C VAL A 91 -1.57 -10.54 -4.46
N ARG A 92 -2.82 -10.25 -4.85
CA ARG A 92 -3.21 -8.96 -5.42
C ARG A 92 -4.09 -8.22 -4.42
N VAL A 93 -3.74 -6.95 -4.18
CA VAL A 93 -4.50 -6.07 -3.31
C VAL A 93 -4.90 -4.83 -4.09
N GLU A 94 -6.19 -4.47 -4.03
CA GLU A 94 -6.72 -3.18 -4.46
C GLU A 94 -7.40 -2.54 -3.26
N CYS A 95 -6.94 -1.34 -2.87
CA CYS A 95 -7.34 -0.74 -1.60
C CYS A 95 -7.38 0.80 -1.69
N SER A 96 -8.06 1.40 -0.73
CA SER A 96 -8.09 2.84 -0.55
C SER A 96 -6.73 3.40 -0.16
N LYS A 97 -6.57 4.72 -0.29
CA LYS A 97 -5.41 5.44 0.25
C LYS A 97 -5.28 5.22 1.76
N GLY A 98 -4.04 5.22 2.25
CA GLY A 98 -3.77 5.05 3.69
C GLY A 98 -3.71 3.61 4.17
N THR A 99 -4.00 2.63 3.32
CA THR A 99 -3.88 1.20 3.64
C THR A 99 -2.41 0.78 3.72
N TYR A 100 -2.06 0.06 4.77
CA TYR A 100 -0.74 -0.56 4.94
C TYR A 100 -0.81 -2.04 4.54
N VAL A 101 -0.23 -2.37 3.38
CA VAL A 101 -0.21 -3.77 2.87
C VAL A 101 0.59 -4.69 3.80
N ARG A 102 1.59 -4.16 4.51
CA ARG A 102 2.32 -4.90 5.55
C ARG A 102 1.41 -5.33 6.70
N THR A 103 0.54 -4.44 7.15
CA THR A 103 -0.45 -4.77 8.18
C THR A 103 -1.44 -5.81 7.67
N LEU A 104 -1.88 -5.75 6.41
CA LEU A 104 -2.73 -6.81 5.82
C LEU A 104 -2.03 -8.19 5.84
N ALA A 105 -0.71 -8.23 5.61
CA ALA A 105 0.04 -9.48 5.72
C ALA A 105 0.06 -10.01 7.16
N SER A 106 0.31 -9.13 8.14
CA SER A 106 0.29 -9.48 9.57
C SER A 106 -1.10 -9.95 10.01
N ASP A 107 -2.15 -9.23 9.62
CA ASP A 107 -3.53 -9.54 9.98
C ASP A 107 -3.95 -10.90 9.39
N LEU A 108 -3.61 -11.16 8.11
CA LEU A 108 -3.83 -12.46 7.47
C LEU A 108 -3.14 -13.58 8.25
N GLY A 109 -1.86 -13.39 8.59
CA GLY A 109 -1.08 -14.37 9.36
C GLY A 109 -1.64 -14.61 10.75
N ALA A 110 -2.12 -13.56 11.43
CA ALA A 110 -2.75 -13.65 12.74
C ALA A 110 -4.08 -14.43 12.66
N MET A 111 -4.91 -14.17 11.64
CA MET A 111 -6.17 -14.90 11.41
C MET A 111 -5.94 -16.38 11.10
N LEU A 112 -4.84 -16.72 10.42
CA LEU A 112 -4.43 -18.09 10.14
C LEU A 112 -3.72 -18.78 11.32
N GLY A 113 -3.37 -18.02 12.37
CA GLY A 113 -2.72 -18.53 13.58
C GLY A 113 -1.22 -18.82 13.43
N CYS A 114 -0.63 -18.66 12.25
CA CYS A 114 0.78 -18.96 12.01
C CYS A 114 1.66 -17.70 11.91
N GLY A 115 1.06 -16.52 11.81
CA GLY A 115 1.78 -15.29 11.51
C GLY A 115 2.18 -15.17 10.04
N ALA A 116 2.45 -13.95 9.58
CA ALA A 116 2.96 -13.68 8.24
C ALA A 116 3.66 -12.31 8.17
N HIS A 117 4.45 -12.11 7.12
CA HIS A 117 5.01 -10.81 6.77
C HIS A 117 5.06 -10.61 5.25
N LEU A 118 5.25 -9.39 4.82
CA LEU A 118 5.38 -9.02 3.42
C LEU A 118 6.84 -9.23 2.96
N THR A 119 7.06 -10.05 1.93
CA THR A 119 8.39 -10.33 1.39
C THR A 119 8.79 -9.41 0.24
N ALA A 120 7.80 -8.95 -0.54
CA ALA A 120 8.00 -8.01 -1.63
C ALA A 120 6.69 -7.25 -1.89
N LEU A 121 6.80 -6.03 -2.42
CA LEU A 121 5.67 -5.22 -2.81
C LEU A 121 5.94 -4.54 -4.15
N ARG A 122 5.03 -4.71 -5.11
CA ARG A 122 5.04 -3.98 -6.37
C ARG A 122 3.74 -3.21 -6.53
N ARG A 123 3.83 -1.89 -6.59
CA ARG A 123 2.67 -1.05 -6.92
C ARG A 123 2.48 -1.02 -8.42
N THR A 124 1.30 -1.44 -8.86
CA THR A 124 0.98 -1.54 -10.30
C THR A 124 0.02 -0.47 -10.77
N ARG A 125 -0.69 0.24 -9.83
CA ARG A 125 -1.61 1.32 -10.16
C ARG A 125 -1.73 2.34 -9.04
N ILE A 126 -1.88 3.62 -9.39
CA ILE A 126 -2.29 4.71 -8.50
C ILE A 126 -3.28 5.59 -9.25
N GLY A 127 -4.55 5.57 -8.85
CA GLY A 127 -5.61 6.30 -9.57
C GLY A 127 -5.64 5.92 -11.05
N PRO A 128 -5.52 6.87 -11.99
CA PRO A 128 -5.52 6.61 -13.42
C PRO A 128 -4.19 6.03 -13.94
N PHE A 129 -3.08 6.20 -13.20
CA PHE A 129 -1.77 5.76 -13.65
C PHE A 129 -1.55 4.27 -13.41
N VAL A 130 -1.14 3.57 -14.48
CA VAL A 130 -0.77 2.15 -14.47
C VAL A 130 0.71 1.99 -14.73
N ILE A 131 1.29 0.91 -14.21
CA ILE A 131 2.74 0.67 -14.29
C ILE A 131 3.23 0.50 -15.74
N ASP A 132 2.38 0.00 -16.62
CA ASP A 132 2.73 -0.20 -18.04
C ASP A 132 2.97 1.12 -18.79
N GLY A 133 2.44 2.23 -18.27
CA GLY A 133 2.71 3.58 -18.77
C GLY A 133 3.83 4.31 -18.03
N ALA A 134 4.50 3.65 -17.07
CA ALA A 134 5.59 4.28 -16.33
C ALA A 134 6.91 4.21 -17.10
N VAL A 135 7.65 5.31 -17.08
CA VAL A 135 9.00 5.39 -17.65
C VAL A 135 10.02 5.01 -16.57
N LEU A 136 11.02 4.21 -16.95
CA LEU A 136 12.09 3.85 -16.02
C LEU A 136 12.97 5.08 -15.71
N LEU A 137 13.46 5.16 -14.48
CA LEU A 137 14.35 6.26 -14.08
C LEU A 137 15.62 6.32 -14.96
N ALA A 138 16.20 5.15 -15.27
CA ALA A 138 17.36 5.06 -16.14
C ALA A 138 17.12 5.61 -17.56
N ASP A 139 15.90 5.43 -18.10
CA ASP A 139 15.53 5.96 -19.41
C ASP A 139 15.41 7.50 -19.35
N ILE A 140 14.85 8.03 -18.26
CA ILE A 140 14.77 9.48 -18.03
C ILE A 140 16.17 10.09 -17.86
N GLU A 141 17.06 9.42 -17.13
CA GLU A 141 18.43 9.88 -16.93
C GLU A 141 19.25 9.90 -18.23
N ALA A 142 19.02 8.92 -19.11
CA ALA A 142 19.67 8.83 -20.43
C ALA A 142 19.08 9.80 -21.46
N MET A 143 17.87 10.37 -21.22
CA MET A 143 17.19 11.28 -22.12
C MET A 143 17.79 12.68 -22.05
N PRO A 144 17.95 13.41 -23.18
CA PRO A 144 18.34 14.82 -23.18
C PRO A 144 17.41 15.65 -22.29
N PRO A 145 17.94 16.62 -21.50
CA PRO A 145 17.11 17.42 -20.60
C PRO A 145 15.92 18.10 -21.28
N GLU A 146 16.12 18.58 -22.51
CA GLU A 146 15.10 19.27 -23.33
C GLU A 146 13.92 18.38 -23.74
N ASP A 147 14.11 17.05 -23.76
CA ASP A 147 13.07 16.09 -24.15
C ASP A 147 12.25 15.60 -22.95
N ARG A 148 12.73 15.78 -21.72
CA ARG A 148 12.10 15.24 -20.50
C ARG A 148 10.73 15.82 -20.23
N ASP A 149 10.49 17.08 -20.62
CA ASP A 149 9.19 17.73 -20.44
C ASP A 149 8.07 17.04 -21.22
N SER A 150 8.40 16.33 -22.31
CA SER A 150 7.45 15.52 -23.07
C SER A 150 6.83 14.36 -22.30
N LEU A 151 7.49 13.93 -21.22
CA LEU A 151 7.02 12.85 -20.34
C LEU A 151 6.02 13.35 -19.28
N LEU A 152 5.87 14.67 -19.12
CA LEU A 152 4.97 15.20 -18.11
C LEU A 152 3.51 15.00 -18.54
N ALA A 153 2.74 14.37 -17.67
CA ALA A 153 1.30 14.29 -17.83
C ALA A 153 0.66 15.68 -17.61
N PRO A 154 -0.50 15.96 -18.22
CA PRO A 154 -1.27 17.18 -17.92
C PRO A 154 -1.48 17.34 -16.41
N VAL A 155 -1.47 18.60 -15.92
CA VAL A 155 -1.56 18.92 -14.47
C VAL A 155 -2.85 18.41 -13.81
N ASP A 156 -3.91 18.24 -14.58
CA ASP A 156 -5.22 17.75 -14.16
C ASP A 156 -5.38 16.21 -14.27
N SER A 157 -4.34 15.49 -14.72
CA SER A 157 -4.39 14.03 -14.91
C SER A 157 -4.80 13.24 -13.68
N LEU A 158 -4.55 13.77 -12.46
CA LEU A 158 -5.00 13.16 -11.20
C LEU A 158 -6.43 13.51 -10.82
N LEU A 159 -7.05 14.46 -11.51
CA LEU A 159 -8.38 14.99 -11.21
C LEU A 159 -9.51 14.39 -12.05
N VAL A 160 -9.21 13.33 -12.82
CA VAL A 160 -10.18 12.67 -13.73
C VAL A 160 -11.45 12.16 -13.04
N HIS A 161 -11.43 12.04 -11.71
CA HIS A 161 -12.58 11.63 -10.90
C HIS A 161 -13.50 12.81 -10.50
N LEU A 162 -13.07 14.04 -10.76
CA LEU A 162 -13.85 15.26 -10.52
C LEU A 162 -14.59 15.68 -11.79
N PRO A 163 -15.79 16.27 -11.68
CA PRO A 163 -16.47 16.84 -12.81
C PRO A 163 -15.66 18.03 -13.35
N ARG A 164 -15.50 18.08 -14.67
CA ARG A 164 -14.85 19.19 -15.37
C ARG A 164 -15.88 20.29 -15.63
N LEU A 165 -15.48 21.53 -15.37
CA LEU A 165 -16.24 22.71 -15.71
C LEU A 165 -15.42 23.52 -16.74
N ASP A 166 -15.96 23.67 -17.94
CA ASP A 166 -15.37 24.53 -18.98
C ASP A 166 -16.01 25.92 -18.86
N LEU A 167 -15.19 26.94 -18.62
CA LEU A 167 -15.61 28.32 -18.47
C LEU A 167 -15.45 29.09 -19.80
N ASP A 168 -16.47 29.86 -20.19
CA ASP A 168 -16.34 30.83 -21.26
C ASP A 168 -15.46 32.04 -20.83
N ALA A 169 -15.16 32.95 -21.78
CA ALA A 169 -14.28 34.09 -21.52
C ALA A 169 -14.81 35.04 -20.43
N ASN A 170 -16.15 35.21 -20.29
CA ASN A 170 -16.73 36.06 -19.28
C ASN A 170 -16.70 35.39 -17.90
N GLN A 171 -17.04 34.09 -17.84
CA GLN A 171 -16.97 33.27 -16.65
C GLN A 171 -15.51 33.18 -16.14
N THR A 172 -14.55 32.97 -17.04
CA THR A 172 -13.12 32.96 -16.69
C THR A 172 -12.69 34.27 -16.06
N ARG A 173 -13.11 35.41 -16.66
CA ARG A 173 -12.79 36.74 -16.10
C ARG A 173 -13.39 36.94 -14.72
N SER A 174 -14.63 36.51 -14.49
CA SER A 174 -15.29 36.62 -13.18
C SER A 174 -14.67 35.67 -12.14
N PHE A 175 -14.11 34.53 -12.56
CA PHE A 175 -13.48 33.57 -11.66
C PHE A 175 -12.06 33.98 -11.22
N THR A 176 -11.34 34.74 -12.06
CA THR A 176 -9.95 35.15 -11.80
C THR A 176 -9.82 36.51 -11.13
N HIS A 177 -10.90 37.22 -10.92
CA HIS A 177 -11.01 38.51 -10.20
C HIS A 177 -11.99 38.42 -9.03
#